data_fc3d7ece7a17c04ee277207bbccedd8b
#
_entry.id   fc3d7ece7a17c04ee277207bbccedd8b
#
_cell.length_a   1.000
_cell.length_b   1.000
_cell.length_c   1.000
_cell.angle_alpha   90.00
_cell.angle_beta   90.00
_cell.angle_gamma   90.00
#
_symmetry.space_group_name_H-M   'P 1'
#
loop_
_entity.id
_entity.type
_entity.pdbx_description
1 polymer ?
#
loop_
_entity_poly.entity_id
_entity_poly.type
_entity_poly.pdbx_seq_one_letter_code
_entity_poly.pdbx_strand_id
1 'polypeptide(L)'
;MLLANDSGLIIDPDRIQGKFEDFIGVYKRFVHHEICSKIVENFEKYLEINPEYGQYGVNQMPEKKLARHDVSIMYDDFDIGLSTHFYKYLNAAFENYKQEYDHISRVKLGSLGLKVQKTPPGGGYHTWHYENSNFKAANRELAWMVYLNDMPDGEAETEFLYQKKRYKPQTGTLLIWPAGMTHVHRGNTVFT
;
A
#
# COMPACT_ATOMS: atom_id res chain seq x y z
N MET A 1 22.44 10.99 -2.59
CA MET A 1 21.94 11.91 -3.66
C MET A 1 20.59 12.43 -3.22
N LEU A 2 20.46 13.72 -2.95
CA LEU A 2 19.20 14.34 -2.53
C LEU A 2 18.22 14.38 -3.71
N LEU A 3 17.05 13.78 -3.54
CA LEU A 3 15.99 13.82 -4.55
C LEU A 3 15.09 15.02 -4.22
N ALA A 4 15.33 16.17 -4.86
CA ALA A 4 14.42 17.31 -4.79
C ALA A 4 13.17 17.01 -5.62
N ASN A 5 12.00 17.27 -5.06
CA ASN A 5 10.74 17.31 -5.80
C ASN A 5 10.38 18.77 -6.15
N ASP A 6 9.43 18.97 -7.05
CA ASP A 6 8.99 20.32 -7.49
C ASP A 6 8.34 21.14 -6.36
N SER A 7 8.01 20.53 -5.23
CA SER A 7 7.52 21.18 -4.00
C SER A 7 8.63 21.51 -2.99
N GLY A 8 9.91 21.29 -3.34
CA GLY A 8 11.04 21.53 -2.46
C GLY A 8 11.23 20.49 -1.34
N LEU A 9 10.43 19.44 -1.29
CA LEU A 9 10.59 18.32 -0.37
C LEU A 9 11.82 17.50 -0.78
N ILE A 10 12.83 17.51 0.06
CA ILE A 10 14.06 16.74 -0.11
C ILE A 10 13.91 15.43 0.64
N ILE A 11 13.85 14.30 -0.08
CA ILE A 11 13.97 12.98 0.51
C ILE A 11 15.48 12.69 0.60
N ASP A 12 15.98 12.64 1.82
CA ASP A 12 17.35 12.21 2.07
C ASP A 12 17.37 10.69 2.27
N PRO A 13 17.87 9.91 1.28
CA PRO A 13 17.88 8.45 1.38
C PRO A 13 18.69 7.93 2.56
N ASP A 14 19.70 8.68 3.00
CA ASP A 14 20.59 8.28 4.09
C ASP A 14 19.93 8.45 5.48
N ARG A 15 18.79 9.16 5.53
CA ARG A 15 17.97 9.34 6.74
C ARG A 15 16.77 8.43 6.83
N ILE A 16 16.57 7.56 5.83
CA ILE A 16 15.46 6.62 5.82
C ILE A 16 15.77 5.49 6.82
N GLN A 17 14.94 5.40 7.85
CA GLN A 17 15.05 4.34 8.85
C GLN A 17 13.79 3.48 8.82
N GLY A 18 13.87 2.35 8.11
CA GLY A 18 12.91 1.26 8.21
C GLY A 18 13.10 0.50 9.52
N LYS A 19 12.00 -0.03 10.06
CA LYS A 19 12.04 -1.09 11.05
C LYS A 19 11.75 -2.41 10.35
N PHE A 20 12.63 -3.39 10.54
CA PHE A 20 12.56 -4.66 9.84
C PHE A 20 12.34 -5.79 10.84
N GLU A 21 11.35 -6.62 10.58
CA GLU A 21 11.08 -7.83 11.34
C GLU A 21 10.34 -8.82 10.46
N ASP A 22 10.78 -10.09 10.44
CA ASP A 22 10.18 -11.15 9.62
C ASP A 22 10.01 -10.74 8.14
N PHE A 23 10.99 -10.10 7.55
CA PHE A 23 10.97 -9.56 6.18
C PHE A 23 9.90 -8.48 5.92
N ILE A 24 9.26 -7.94 6.96
CA ILE A 24 8.36 -6.80 6.84
C ILE A 24 9.14 -5.53 7.17
N GLY A 25 9.28 -4.65 6.17
CA GLY A 25 9.84 -3.31 6.33
C GLY A 25 8.72 -2.31 6.64
N VAL A 26 8.87 -1.55 7.72
CA VAL A 26 7.90 -0.55 8.20
C VAL A 26 8.55 0.82 8.24
N TYR A 27 8.04 1.75 7.44
CA TYR A 27 8.51 3.14 7.35
C TYR A 27 7.43 4.08 7.86
N LYS A 28 7.47 4.39 9.16
CA LYS A 28 6.43 5.17 9.82
C LYS A 28 6.43 6.63 9.35
N ARG A 29 5.25 7.13 8.93
CA ARG A 29 5.04 8.53 8.49
C ARG A 29 6.07 9.01 7.47
N PHE A 30 6.51 8.11 6.62
CA PHE A 30 7.58 8.34 5.67
C PHE A 30 7.12 9.16 4.46
N VAL A 31 5.95 8.84 3.91
CA VAL A 31 5.34 9.65 2.84
C VAL A 31 4.71 10.89 3.48
N HIS A 32 5.04 12.07 2.96
CA HIS A 32 4.56 13.32 3.52
C HIS A 32 3.04 13.42 3.51
N HIS A 33 2.44 13.91 4.59
CA HIS A 33 0.99 13.97 4.76
C HIS A 33 0.28 14.77 3.66
N GLU A 34 0.89 15.85 3.14
CA GLU A 34 0.32 16.62 2.03
C GLU A 34 0.20 15.81 0.74
N ILE A 35 1.15 14.89 0.47
CA ILE A 35 1.05 13.98 -0.68
C ILE A 35 -0.09 13.01 -0.47
N CYS A 36 -0.21 12.43 0.72
CA CYS A 36 -1.32 11.55 1.07
C CYS A 36 -2.67 12.26 0.90
N SER A 37 -2.80 13.49 1.43
CA SER A 37 -4.01 14.30 1.28
C SER A 37 -4.36 14.60 -0.18
N LYS A 38 -3.36 14.98 -0.99
CA LYS A 38 -3.57 15.23 -2.43
C LYS A 38 -4.02 13.97 -3.18
N ILE A 39 -3.47 12.80 -2.84
CA ILE A 39 -3.92 11.52 -3.43
C ILE A 39 -5.38 11.29 -3.10
N VAL A 40 -5.80 11.49 -1.85
CA VAL A 40 -7.19 11.34 -1.41
C VAL A 40 -8.09 12.34 -2.15
N GLU A 41 -7.73 13.63 -2.18
CA GLU A 41 -8.50 14.66 -2.88
C GLU A 41 -8.69 14.35 -4.38
N ASN A 42 -7.62 13.96 -5.06
CA ASN A 42 -7.68 13.61 -6.49
C ASN A 42 -8.52 12.36 -6.73
N PHE A 43 -8.43 11.37 -5.83
CA PHE A 43 -9.24 10.17 -5.89
C PHE A 43 -10.74 10.49 -5.75
N GLU A 44 -11.13 11.31 -4.77
CA GLU A 44 -12.53 11.71 -4.57
C GLU A 44 -13.04 12.54 -5.76
N LYS A 45 -12.28 13.50 -6.26
CA LYS A 45 -12.64 14.27 -7.47
C LYS A 45 -12.80 13.38 -8.69
N TYR A 46 -11.95 12.36 -8.85
CA TYR A 46 -12.07 11.41 -9.95
C TYR A 46 -13.37 10.63 -9.86
N LEU A 47 -13.76 10.19 -8.66
CA LEU A 47 -15.03 9.50 -8.43
C LEU A 47 -16.26 10.40 -8.65
N GLU A 48 -16.19 11.68 -8.31
CA GLU A 48 -17.27 12.66 -8.57
C GLU A 48 -17.51 12.82 -10.08
N ILE A 49 -16.44 12.85 -10.88
CA ILE A 49 -16.52 13.00 -12.34
C ILE A 49 -16.90 11.68 -13.03
N ASN A 50 -16.50 10.56 -12.46
CA ASN A 50 -16.67 9.21 -13.01
C ASN A 50 -17.37 8.28 -12.00
N PRO A 51 -18.65 8.51 -11.70
CA PRO A 51 -19.37 7.78 -10.66
C PRO A 51 -19.51 6.27 -10.91
N GLU A 52 -19.35 5.83 -12.15
CA GLU A 52 -19.35 4.41 -12.51
C GLU A 52 -18.19 3.62 -11.87
N TYR A 53 -17.05 4.28 -11.57
CA TYR A 53 -15.93 3.66 -10.86
C TYR A 53 -16.14 3.62 -9.34
N GLY A 54 -17.07 4.41 -8.82
CA GLY A 54 -17.40 4.47 -7.40
C GLY A 54 -18.23 3.30 -6.88
N GLN A 55 -18.56 2.33 -7.71
CA GLN A 55 -19.28 1.14 -7.27
C GLN A 55 -18.35 0.23 -6.50
N TYR A 56 -18.68 0.03 -5.21
CA TYR A 56 -17.91 -0.86 -4.36
C TYR A 56 -17.94 -2.29 -4.90
N GLY A 57 -16.75 -2.81 -5.21
CA GLY A 57 -16.58 -4.20 -5.60
C GLY A 57 -16.91 -5.13 -4.43
N VAL A 58 -18.06 -5.79 -4.51
CA VAL A 58 -18.45 -6.81 -3.55
C VAL A 58 -18.11 -8.17 -4.14
N ASN A 59 -16.93 -8.70 -3.82
CA ASN A 59 -16.63 -10.09 -4.15
C ASN A 59 -17.39 -11.01 -3.20
N GLN A 60 -18.60 -11.40 -3.59
CA GLN A 60 -19.36 -12.45 -2.95
C GLN A 60 -18.93 -13.80 -3.54
N MET A 61 -18.21 -14.58 -2.77
CA MET A 61 -18.15 -16.01 -3.03
C MET A 61 -19.45 -16.65 -2.52
N PRO A 62 -20.11 -17.56 -3.29
CA PRO A 62 -21.42 -18.11 -2.95
C PRO A 62 -21.53 -18.76 -1.56
N GLU A 63 -20.41 -19.15 -0.97
CA GLU A 63 -20.36 -19.85 0.33
C GLU A 63 -19.62 -19.06 1.42
N LYS A 64 -19.14 -17.83 1.17
CA LYS A 64 -18.37 -17.04 2.12
C LYS A 64 -18.94 -15.65 2.23
N LYS A 65 -19.08 -15.21 3.47
CA LYS A 65 -19.28 -13.81 3.88
C LYS A 65 -18.38 -12.88 3.06
N LEU A 66 -18.82 -11.66 2.85
CA LEU A 66 -18.15 -10.57 2.14
C LEU A 66 -16.62 -10.66 2.22
N ALA A 67 -15.99 -11.14 1.14
CA ALA A 67 -14.55 -11.37 1.11
C ALA A 67 -13.80 -10.04 1.03
N ARG A 68 -14.38 -9.07 0.34
CA ARG A 68 -13.79 -7.76 0.09
C ARG A 68 -14.89 -6.73 -0.22
N HIS A 69 -14.75 -5.53 0.34
CA HIS A 69 -15.62 -4.39 0.07
C HIS A 69 -14.79 -3.11 0.02
N ASP A 70 -14.42 -2.68 -1.18
CA ASP A 70 -13.65 -1.47 -1.45
C ASP A 70 -13.86 -0.95 -2.87
N VAL A 71 -13.50 0.31 -3.11
CA VAL A 71 -13.31 0.88 -4.45
C VAL A 71 -11.82 0.94 -4.74
N SER A 72 -11.42 0.51 -5.94
CA SER A 72 -10.02 0.51 -6.36
C SER A 72 -9.86 1.10 -7.75
N ILE A 73 -8.95 2.06 -7.90
CA ILE A 73 -8.63 2.71 -9.16
C ILE A 73 -7.11 2.71 -9.36
N MET A 74 -6.67 2.46 -10.59
CA MET A 74 -5.25 2.62 -10.96
C MET A 74 -4.93 4.11 -11.02
N TYR A 75 -4.09 4.58 -10.12
CA TYR A 75 -3.79 6.00 -9.95
C TYR A 75 -2.96 6.56 -11.09
N ASP A 76 -2.09 5.76 -11.68
CA ASP A 76 -1.25 6.14 -12.83
C ASP A 76 -2.09 6.58 -14.05
N ASP A 77 -3.35 6.14 -14.13
CA ASP A 77 -4.24 6.45 -15.25
C ASP A 77 -4.81 7.88 -15.18
N PHE A 78 -4.82 8.52 -14.01
CA PHE A 78 -5.44 9.84 -13.85
C PHE A 78 -4.57 10.93 -13.20
N ASP A 79 -3.41 10.60 -12.62
CA ASP A 79 -2.46 11.59 -12.11
C ASP A 79 -1.00 11.12 -12.19
N ILE A 80 -0.43 11.23 -13.38
CA ILE A 80 0.97 10.84 -13.65
C ILE A 80 1.96 11.70 -12.83
N GLY A 81 1.66 12.98 -12.62
CA GLY A 81 2.56 13.88 -11.88
C GLY A 81 2.75 13.46 -10.44
N LEU A 82 1.65 13.23 -9.74
CA LEU A 82 1.67 12.86 -8.33
C LEU A 82 2.14 11.41 -8.13
N SER A 83 1.78 10.48 -9.04
CA SER A 83 2.28 9.10 -9.00
C SER A 83 3.81 9.06 -9.16
N THR A 84 4.37 9.88 -10.04
CA THR A 84 5.82 10.01 -10.21
C THR A 84 6.51 10.46 -8.92
N HIS A 85 5.93 11.43 -8.20
CA HIS A 85 6.43 11.84 -6.89
C HIS A 85 6.35 10.73 -5.86
N PHE A 86 5.24 10.00 -5.84
CA PHE A 86 5.04 8.88 -4.92
C PHE A 86 6.07 7.77 -5.16
N TYR A 87 6.38 7.44 -6.41
CA TYR A 87 7.40 6.45 -6.74
C TYR A 87 8.80 6.81 -6.25
N LYS A 88 9.13 8.09 -6.07
CA LYS A 88 10.39 8.50 -5.44
C LYS A 88 10.49 8.02 -4.00
N TYR A 89 9.39 8.13 -3.22
CA TYR A 89 9.34 7.59 -1.86
C TYR A 89 9.44 6.07 -1.85
N LEU A 90 8.66 5.39 -2.69
CA LEU A 90 8.68 3.94 -2.79
C LEU A 90 10.08 3.43 -3.15
N ASN A 91 10.73 4.05 -4.13
CA ASN A 91 12.07 3.67 -4.55
C ASN A 91 13.10 3.89 -3.42
N ALA A 92 13.03 5.00 -2.71
CA ALA A 92 13.92 5.29 -1.60
C ALA A 92 13.75 4.26 -0.45
N ALA A 93 12.51 3.90 -0.10
CA ALA A 93 12.23 2.86 0.89
C ALA A 93 12.71 1.48 0.40
N PHE A 94 12.54 1.18 -0.89
CA PHE A 94 13.00 -0.08 -1.47
C PHE A 94 14.53 -0.20 -1.47
N GLU A 95 15.27 0.88 -1.77
CA GLU A 95 16.72 0.88 -1.66
C GLU A 95 17.20 0.60 -0.22
N ASN A 96 16.52 1.18 0.79
CA ASN A 96 16.80 0.88 2.19
C ASN A 96 16.43 -0.57 2.56
N TYR A 97 15.31 -1.10 2.02
CA TYR A 97 14.91 -2.50 2.21
C TYR A 97 15.95 -3.48 1.63
N LYS A 98 16.55 -3.16 0.48
CA LYS A 98 17.63 -3.95 -0.12
C LYS A 98 18.92 -3.95 0.71
N GLN A 99 19.21 -2.88 1.43
CA GLN A 99 20.37 -2.81 2.33
C GLN A 99 20.20 -3.78 3.51
N GLU A 100 18.99 -3.94 4.03
CA GLU A 100 18.69 -4.90 5.10
C GLU A 100 18.69 -6.34 4.58
N TYR A 101 18.15 -6.57 3.38
CA TYR A 101 18.00 -7.91 2.80
C TYR A 101 18.86 -8.05 1.52
N ASP A 102 20.16 -8.32 1.71
CA ASP A 102 21.17 -8.31 0.65
C ASP A 102 20.84 -9.20 -0.56
N HIS A 103 20.19 -10.34 -0.36
CA HIS A 103 19.87 -11.24 -1.46
C HIS A 103 18.93 -10.62 -2.50
N ILE A 104 18.04 -9.73 -2.09
CA ILE A 104 17.13 -9.05 -3.03
C ILE A 104 17.82 -7.91 -3.78
N SER A 105 18.98 -7.45 -3.33
CA SER A 105 19.76 -6.41 -3.99
C SER A 105 20.19 -6.78 -5.41
N ARG A 106 20.30 -8.08 -5.68
CA ARG A 106 20.71 -8.65 -6.96
C ARG A 106 19.59 -8.75 -7.99
N VAL A 107 18.34 -8.54 -7.56
CA VAL A 107 17.15 -8.67 -8.41
C VAL A 107 16.72 -7.29 -8.89
N LYS A 108 16.47 -7.15 -10.20
CA LYS A 108 15.84 -5.94 -10.74
C LYS A 108 14.33 -6.07 -10.60
N LEU A 109 13.76 -5.26 -9.72
CA LEU A 109 12.32 -5.19 -9.51
C LEU A 109 11.78 -3.85 -10.01
N GLY A 110 10.52 -3.86 -10.44
CA GLY A 110 9.77 -2.67 -10.81
C GLY A 110 8.36 -2.75 -10.22
N SER A 111 7.74 -1.60 -9.97
CA SER A 111 6.32 -1.57 -9.57
C SER A 111 5.44 -1.82 -10.79
N LEU A 112 4.39 -2.64 -10.61
CA LEU A 112 3.41 -2.95 -11.65
C LEU A 112 2.33 -1.85 -11.80
N GLY A 113 2.37 -0.84 -10.97
CA GLY A 113 1.43 0.27 -10.97
C GLY A 113 1.06 0.72 -9.56
N LEU A 114 0.50 1.91 -9.46
CA LEU A 114 -0.04 2.48 -8.24
C LEU A 114 -1.56 2.35 -8.24
N LYS A 115 -2.10 1.61 -7.27
CA LYS A 115 -3.53 1.46 -7.06
C LYS A 115 -3.95 2.16 -5.77
N VAL A 116 -4.92 3.06 -5.86
CA VAL A 116 -5.58 3.65 -4.69
C VAL A 116 -6.84 2.86 -4.37
N GLN A 117 -7.04 2.57 -3.09
CA GLN A 117 -8.20 1.85 -2.57
C GLN A 117 -8.88 2.64 -1.47
N LYS A 118 -10.20 2.75 -1.55
CA LYS A 118 -11.07 3.31 -0.50
C LYS A 118 -11.94 2.20 0.06
N THR A 119 -11.88 2.02 1.36
CA THR A 119 -12.70 1.03 2.09
C THR A 119 -13.74 1.79 2.92
N PRO A 120 -15.05 1.55 2.72
CA PRO A 120 -16.10 2.21 3.48
C PRO A 120 -16.27 1.61 4.86
N PRO A 121 -17.00 2.28 5.77
CA PRO A 121 -17.47 1.69 7.01
C PRO A 121 -18.18 0.36 6.78
N GLY A 122 -17.86 -0.64 7.60
CA GLY A 122 -18.31 -2.04 7.43
C GLY A 122 -17.52 -2.83 6.41
N GLY A 123 -16.64 -2.18 5.64
CA GLY A 123 -15.79 -2.83 4.63
C GLY A 123 -14.47 -3.35 5.18
N GLY A 124 -13.71 -3.98 4.30
CA GLY A 124 -12.39 -4.54 4.57
C GLY A 124 -11.95 -5.48 3.46
N TYR A 125 -10.75 -6.01 3.57
CA TYR A 125 -10.31 -7.15 2.78
C TYR A 125 -10.15 -8.36 3.69
N HIS A 126 -11.27 -9.00 4.01
CA HIS A 126 -11.35 -9.98 5.10
C HIS A 126 -10.75 -11.34 4.77
N THR A 127 -10.58 -11.66 3.48
CA THR A 127 -9.99 -12.93 3.06
C THR A 127 -8.50 -12.95 3.29
N TRP A 128 -8.01 -13.98 3.97
CA TRP A 128 -6.59 -14.28 4.03
C TRP A 128 -6.05 -14.58 2.63
N HIS A 129 -5.07 -13.83 2.19
CA HIS A 129 -4.49 -13.94 0.85
C HIS A 129 -2.99 -13.62 0.86
N TYR A 130 -2.35 -13.91 -0.25
CA TYR A 130 -1.01 -13.49 -0.59
C TYR A 130 -0.96 -13.08 -2.07
N GLU A 131 -0.01 -12.23 -2.44
CA GLU A 131 -0.08 -11.48 -3.69
C GLU A 131 0.22 -12.29 -4.95
N ASN A 132 1.05 -13.33 -4.86
CA ASN A 132 1.44 -14.15 -6.02
C ASN A 132 0.69 -15.49 -6.12
N SER A 133 -0.56 -15.53 -5.66
CA SER A 133 -1.37 -16.74 -5.52
C SER A 133 -1.92 -17.34 -6.83
N ASN A 134 -1.65 -16.72 -7.98
CA ASN A 134 -2.12 -17.20 -9.27
C ASN A 134 -1.10 -16.93 -10.38
N PHE A 135 -1.29 -17.56 -11.54
CA PHE A 135 -0.34 -17.50 -12.66
C PHE A 135 -0.04 -16.06 -13.14
N LYS A 136 -1.04 -15.17 -13.17
CA LYS A 136 -0.85 -13.78 -13.63
C LYS A 136 -0.04 -12.93 -12.63
N ALA A 137 -0.05 -13.31 -11.38
CA ALA A 137 0.64 -12.60 -10.31
C ALA A 137 1.91 -13.33 -9.81
N ALA A 138 2.25 -14.48 -10.40
CA ALA A 138 3.33 -15.36 -9.96
C ALA A 138 4.72 -14.69 -9.95
N ASN A 139 4.91 -13.63 -10.73
CA ASN A 139 6.15 -12.85 -10.80
C ASN A 139 6.26 -11.73 -9.74
N ARG A 140 5.30 -11.61 -8.83
CA ARG A 140 5.40 -10.66 -7.73
C ARG A 140 6.33 -11.21 -6.66
N GLU A 141 7.44 -10.52 -6.42
CA GLU A 141 8.41 -10.86 -5.37
C GLU A 141 8.10 -10.15 -4.07
N LEU A 142 7.74 -8.88 -4.17
CA LEU A 142 7.36 -8.04 -3.04
C LEU A 142 5.97 -7.43 -3.24
N ALA A 143 5.32 -7.14 -2.14
CA ALA A 143 4.17 -6.28 -2.06
C ALA A 143 4.51 -5.04 -1.24
N TRP A 144 3.79 -3.96 -1.48
CA TRP A 144 3.91 -2.73 -0.72
C TRP A 144 2.56 -2.02 -0.60
N MET A 145 2.42 -1.22 0.45
CA MET A 145 1.26 -0.36 0.62
C MET A 145 1.62 0.88 1.43
N VAL A 146 0.81 1.94 1.27
CA VAL A 146 0.89 3.15 2.10
C VAL A 146 -0.49 3.45 2.64
N TYR A 147 -0.57 3.76 3.93
CA TYR A 147 -1.77 4.28 4.54
C TYR A 147 -1.89 5.80 4.25
N LEU A 148 -3.00 6.21 3.66
CA LEU A 148 -3.22 7.60 3.27
C LEU A 148 -3.89 8.44 4.35
N ASN A 149 -4.48 7.79 5.38
CA ASN A 149 -5.12 8.44 6.52
C ASN A 149 -4.87 7.66 7.81
N ASP A 150 -5.03 8.35 8.94
CA ASP A 150 -5.01 7.73 10.26
C ASP A 150 -6.35 7.03 10.52
N MET A 151 -6.32 5.90 11.22
CA MET A 151 -7.51 5.20 11.69
C MET A 151 -7.46 4.99 13.21
N PRO A 152 -8.60 4.85 13.89
CA PRO A 152 -8.64 4.46 15.29
C PRO A 152 -7.96 3.12 15.58
N ASP A 153 -7.68 2.83 16.84
CA ASP A 153 -7.13 1.54 17.25
C ASP A 153 -8.13 0.42 17.00
N GLY A 154 -7.66 -0.69 16.42
CA GLY A 154 -8.48 -1.86 16.13
C GLY A 154 -9.28 -1.79 14.83
N GLU A 155 -9.06 -0.74 14.00
CA GLU A 155 -9.74 -0.56 12.71
C GLU A 155 -8.75 -0.61 11.54
N ALA A 156 -9.21 -1.15 10.41
CA ALA A 156 -8.50 -1.14 9.11
C ALA A 156 -7.06 -1.66 9.15
N GLU A 157 -6.67 -2.37 10.20
CA GLU A 157 -5.30 -2.86 10.35
C GLU A 157 -4.96 -3.87 9.25
N THR A 158 -3.71 -3.84 8.78
CA THR A 158 -3.16 -4.94 7.99
C THR A 158 -2.66 -6.01 8.93
N GLU A 159 -3.25 -7.18 8.89
CA GLU A 159 -2.95 -8.31 9.78
C GLU A 159 -2.22 -9.40 9.01
N PHE A 160 -1.07 -9.85 9.54
CA PHE A 160 -0.25 -10.93 9.02
C PHE A 160 -0.46 -12.21 9.84
N LEU A 161 -0.88 -13.28 9.18
CA LEU A 161 -1.31 -14.53 9.82
C LEU A 161 -0.17 -15.23 10.56
N TYR A 162 0.92 -15.50 9.86
CA TYR A 162 2.02 -16.31 10.41
C TYR A 162 2.94 -15.50 11.33
N GLN A 163 3.13 -14.23 11.04
CA GLN A 163 3.91 -13.31 11.86
C GLN A 163 3.16 -12.88 13.13
N LYS A 164 1.81 -13.09 13.18
CA LYS A 164 0.94 -12.66 14.29
C LYS A 164 1.06 -11.17 14.58
N LYS A 165 1.15 -10.35 13.52
CA LYS A 165 1.34 -8.90 13.59
C LYS A 165 0.17 -8.17 12.97
N ARG A 166 -0.10 -6.99 13.53
CA ARG A 166 -1.07 -6.03 13.01
C ARG A 166 -0.41 -4.68 12.89
N TYR A 167 -0.63 -4.05 11.75
CA TYR A 167 -0.14 -2.71 11.48
C TYR A 167 -1.32 -1.76 11.36
N LYS A 168 -1.39 -0.84 12.35
CA LYS A 168 -2.40 0.22 12.38
C LYS A 168 -2.15 1.22 11.26
N PRO A 169 -3.20 1.66 10.53
CA PRO A 169 -3.09 2.75 9.60
C PRO A 169 -2.67 4.05 10.29
N GLN A 170 -1.55 4.60 9.82
CA GLN A 170 -1.03 5.91 10.18
C GLN A 170 -0.61 6.60 8.89
N THR A 171 -1.11 7.79 8.64
CA THR A 171 -0.86 8.58 7.42
C THR A 171 0.63 8.57 7.05
N GLY A 172 0.91 8.21 5.80
CA GLY A 172 2.27 8.16 5.26
C GLY A 172 3.10 6.96 5.69
N THR A 173 2.56 6.04 6.49
CA THR A 173 3.30 4.80 6.82
C THR A 173 3.29 3.86 5.63
N LEU A 174 4.49 3.48 5.18
CA LEU A 174 4.73 2.56 4.07
C LEU A 174 5.17 1.20 4.63
N LEU A 175 4.59 0.13 4.11
CA LEU A 175 4.98 -1.26 4.39
C LEU A 175 5.53 -1.89 3.10
N ILE A 176 6.58 -2.72 3.25
CA ILE A 176 7.10 -3.59 2.18
C ILE A 176 7.24 -4.99 2.76
N TRP A 177 6.80 -6.03 2.04
CA TRP A 177 6.88 -7.42 2.48
C TRP A 177 6.95 -8.40 1.31
N PRO A 178 7.42 -9.66 1.50
CA PRO A 178 7.39 -10.70 0.47
C PRO A 178 5.98 -11.01 -0.01
N ALA A 179 5.80 -11.12 -1.32
CA ALA A 179 4.49 -11.34 -1.94
C ALA A 179 3.94 -12.76 -1.79
N GLY A 180 4.76 -13.70 -1.30
CA GLY A 180 4.48 -15.13 -1.28
C GLY A 180 3.68 -15.62 -0.07
N MET A 181 3.43 -16.92 -0.07
CA MET A 181 2.58 -17.63 0.92
C MET A 181 3.08 -17.55 2.36
N THR A 182 4.33 -17.15 2.58
CA THR A 182 4.88 -16.94 3.94
C THR A 182 4.30 -15.69 4.60
N HIS A 183 3.77 -14.75 3.79
CA HIS A 183 3.21 -13.47 4.26
C HIS A 183 1.73 -13.36 3.93
N VAL A 184 0.96 -14.40 4.30
CA VAL A 184 -0.50 -14.35 4.22
C VAL A 184 -1.03 -13.25 5.12
N HIS A 185 -1.85 -12.36 4.55
CA HIS A 185 -2.36 -11.18 5.25
C HIS A 185 -3.81 -10.87 4.86
N ARG A 186 -4.42 -9.96 5.61
CA ARG A 186 -5.76 -9.42 5.33
C ARG A 186 -5.89 -7.98 5.83
N GLY A 187 -6.90 -7.27 5.32
CA GLY A 187 -7.34 -5.99 5.89
C GLY A 187 -8.50 -6.19 6.85
N ASN A 188 -8.36 -5.68 8.07
CA ASN A 188 -9.41 -5.72 9.08
C ASN A 188 -10.53 -4.71 8.76
N THR A 189 -11.67 -4.84 9.46
CA THR A 189 -12.86 -4.01 9.22
C THR A 189 -12.61 -2.55 9.55
N VAL A 190 -13.15 -1.67 8.70
CA VAL A 190 -13.31 -0.24 8.96
C VAL A 190 -14.66 -0.06 9.67
N PHE A 191 -14.70 0.65 10.80
CA PHE A 191 -15.94 0.91 11.51
C PHE A 191 -16.38 2.37 11.39
N THR A 192 -15.44 3.30 11.17
CA THR A 192 -15.70 4.77 11.10
C THR A 192 -15.47 5.36 9.72
#